data_6983be8a32a2b5044d828895e5df953c
#
_entry.id   6983be8a32a2b5044d828895e5df953c
#
_cell.length_a   1.000
_cell.length_b   1.000
_cell.length_c   1.000
_cell.angle_alpha   90.00
_cell.angle_beta   90.00
_cell.angle_gamma   90.00
#
_symmetry.space_group_name_H-M   'P 1'
#
loop_
_entity.id
_entity.type
_entity.pdbx_description
1 polymer ?
#
loop_
_entity_poly.entity_id
_entity_poly.type
_entity_poly.pdbx_seq_one_letter_code
_entity_poly.pdbx_strand_id
1 'polypeptide(L)'
;MSDQQFTKPFIPVIQKTSSLVIMALIAIAAFTMAFFSRVEIISETYETKVKAAEQMAEAMQLLKEVRLEKGVFIDVENDPNETGLVGSQFSLTTTDEGDLDAKLTTLDPNFAAAMVELLNQAGLQSGDTIAVMLTGSMPGANMAMLIACDAMDIHPVVITSIGASQWGANDPDMTWLD
;
A
#
# COMPACT_ATOMS: atom_id res chain seq x y z
N MET A 1 -6.14 -63.63 -40.15
CA MET A 1 -5.27 -62.87 -39.20
C MET A 1 -5.12 -61.47 -39.79
N SER A 2 -5.81 -60.51 -39.23
CA SER A 2 -5.79 -59.13 -39.72
C SER A 2 -4.69 -58.40 -38.98
N ASP A 3 -3.68 -57.93 -39.74
CA ASP A 3 -2.64 -56.99 -39.19
C ASP A 3 -3.28 -55.68 -38.78
N GLN A 4 -3.43 -55.48 -37.46
CA GLN A 4 -3.73 -54.16 -36.92
C GLN A 4 -2.45 -53.33 -37.05
N GLN A 5 -2.40 -52.50 -38.08
CA GLN A 5 -1.41 -51.42 -38.16
C GLN A 5 -1.71 -50.41 -37.05
N PHE A 6 -0.92 -50.45 -35.97
CA PHE A 6 -0.91 -49.40 -34.95
C PHE A 6 -0.38 -48.12 -35.60
N THR A 7 -1.28 -47.22 -35.99
CA THR A 7 -0.90 -45.86 -36.43
C THR A 7 -0.31 -45.13 -35.22
N LYS A 8 0.94 -44.70 -35.33
CA LYS A 8 1.61 -43.89 -34.30
C LYS A 8 0.77 -42.62 -34.04
N PRO A 9 0.49 -42.27 -32.77
CA PRO A 9 -0.29 -41.08 -32.46
C PRO A 9 0.40 -39.84 -33.04
N PHE A 10 -0.37 -38.95 -33.63
CA PHE A 10 0.14 -37.64 -34.08
C PHE A 10 0.50 -36.80 -32.87
N ILE A 11 1.79 -36.52 -32.70
CA ILE A 11 2.29 -35.61 -31.66
C ILE A 11 2.65 -34.29 -32.34
N PRO A 12 1.95 -33.18 -32.03
CA PRO A 12 2.31 -31.84 -32.54
C PRO A 12 3.78 -31.51 -32.26
N VAL A 13 4.44 -30.81 -33.18
CA VAL A 13 5.87 -30.47 -33.06
C VAL A 13 6.20 -29.76 -31.72
N ILE A 14 5.27 -28.90 -31.24
CA ILE A 14 5.44 -28.17 -29.97
C ILE A 14 5.42 -29.12 -28.74
N GLN A 15 4.84 -30.31 -28.85
CA GLN A 15 4.79 -31.30 -27.76
C GLN A 15 5.93 -32.33 -27.81
N LYS A 16 6.79 -32.25 -28.81
CA LYS A 16 7.98 -33.11 -28.89
C LYS A 16 8.95 -32.70 -27.77
N THR A 17 9.52 -33.67 -27.07
CA THR A 17 10.47 -33.42 -25.97
C THR A 17 11.64 -32.49 -26.39
N SER A 18 12.14 -32.67 -27.61
CA SER A 18 13.20 -31.79 -28.13
C SER A 18 12.76 -30.33 -28.26
N SER A 19 11.53 -30.08 -28.73
CA SER A 19 11.00 -28.71 -28.85
C SER A 19 10.79 -28.08 -27.46
N LEU A 20 10.29 -28.86 -26.50
CA LEU A 20 10.11 -28.41 -25.13
C LEU A 20 11.44 -28.06 -24.45
N VAL A 21 12.48 -28.89 -24.66
CA VAL A 21 13.83 -28.61 -24.13
C VAL A 21 14.41 -27.33 -24.74
N ILE A 22 14.29 -27.16 -26.06
CA ILE A 22 14.76 -25.91 -26.72
C ILE A 22 14.01 -24.69 -26.18
N MET A 23 12.71 -24.77 -26.05
CA MET A 23 11.90 -23.67 -25.47
C MET A 23 12.30 -23.35 -24.03
N ALA A 24 12.56 -24.37 -23.21
CA ALA A 24 13.04 -24.19 -21.84
C ALA A 24 14.40 -23.50 -21.80
N LEU A 25 15.33 -23.91 -22.66
CA LEU A 25 16.66 -23.28 -22.75
C LEU A 25 16.57 -21.81 -23.20
N ILE A 26 15.72 -21.49 -24.19
CA ILE A 26 15.46 -20.11 -24.62
C ILE A 26 14.86 -19.28 -23.49
N ALA A 27 13.88 -19.85 -22.76
CA ALA A 27 13.25 -19.16 -21.64
C ALA A 27 14.25 -18.87 -20.51
N ILE A 28 15.13 -19.84 -20.17
CA ILE A 28 16.19 -19.64 -19.17
C ILE A 28 17.17 -18.58 -19.64
N ALA A 29 17.60 -18.61 -20.91
CA ALA A 29 18.51 -17.61 -21.45
C ALA A 29 17.88 -16.21 -21.45
N ALA A 30 16.63 -16.08 -21.86
CA ALA A 30 15.90 -14.80 -21.82
C ALA A 30 15.71 -14.29 -20.39
N PHE A 31 15.38 -15.18 -19.44
CA PHE A 31 15.26 -14.83 -18.03
C PHE A 31 16.59 -14.34 -17.45
N THR A 32 17.69 -15.06 -17.69
CA THR A 32 19.01 -14.65 -17.22
C THR A 32 19.43 -13.31 -17.83
N MET A 33 19.20 -13.12 -19.13
CA MET A 33 19.49 -11.83 -19.79
C MET A 33 18.67 -10.70 -19.16
N ALA A 34 17.37 -10.89 -18.95
CA ALA A 34 16.50 -9.90 -18.31
C ALA A 34 16.92 -9.62 -16.87
N PHE A 35 17.30 -10.65 -16.12
CA PHE A 35 17.75 -10.53 -14.74
C PHE A 35 19.03 -9.71 -14.60
N PHE A 36 20.02 -9.95 -15.45
CA PHE A 36 21.30 -9.24 -15.43
C PHE A 36 21.28 -7.90 -16.17
N SER A 37 20.25 -7.61 -16.98
CA SER A 37 20.09 -6.31 -17.64
C SER A 37 19.27 -5.30 -16.83
N ARG A 38 18.93 -5.61 -15.58
CA ARG A 38 18.26 -4.64 -14.70
C ARG A 38 19.20 -3.48 -14.42
N VAL A 39 18.71 -2.29 -14.71
CA VAL A 39 19.36 -1.03 -14.34
C VAL A 39 18.54 -0.46 -13.17
N GLU A 40 19.19 -0.26 -12.03
CA GLU A 40 18.59 0.47 -10.93
C GLU A 40 18.68 1.96 -11.23
N ILE A 41 17.53 2.59 -11.38
CA ILE A 41 17.42 4.03 -11.52
C ILE A 41 16.92 4.57 -10.20
N ILE A 42 17.75 5.33 -9.51
CA ILE A 42 17.32 6.04 -8.30
C ILE A 42 16.44 7.20 -8.74
N SER A 43 15.20 7.25 -8.25
CA SER A 43 14.28 8.35 -8.49
C SER A 43 14.83 9.65 -7.90
N GLU A 44 14.60 10.79 -8.55
CA GLU A 44 14.94 12.11 -8.01
C GLU A 44 14.27 12.38 -6.65
N THR A 45 13.12 11.75 -6.41
CA THR A 45 12.37 11.87 -5.14
C THR A 45 12.75 10.79 -4.12
N TYR A 46 13.81 9.99 -4.35
CA TYR A 46 14.14 8.84 -3.49
C TYR A 46 14.34 9.25 -2.02
N GLU A 47 15.19 10.24 -1.76
CA GLU A 47 15.47 10.71 -0.39
C GLU A 47 14.20 11.25 0.31
N THR A 48 13.37 11.97 -0.43
CA THR A 48 12.09 12.48 0.08
C THR A 48 11.13 11.33 0.42
N LYS A 49 11.10 10.28 -0.39
CA LYS A 49 10.31 9.08 -0.15
C LYS A 49 10.76 8.33 1.10
N VAL A 50 12.08 8.17 1.26
CA VAL A 50 12.65 7.53 2.46
C VAL A 50 12.29 8.35 3.70
N LYS A 51 12.52 9.67 3.68
CA LYS A 51 12.14 10.57 4.75
C LYS A 51 10.65 10.43 5.11
N ALA A 52 9.76 10.43 4.12
CA ALA A 52 8.32 10.31 4.35
C ALA A 52 7.95 8.96 4.98
N ALA A 53 8.56 7.85 4.54
CA ALA A 53 8.32 6.54 5.12
C ALA A 53 8.80 6.44 6.58
N GLU A 54 9.97 6.99 6.89
CA GLU A 54 10.51 7.05 8.25
C GLU A 54 9.62 7.92 9.15
N GLN A 55 9.23 9.10 8.72
CA GLN A 55 8.30 9.97 9.46
C GLN A 55 6.96 9.28 9.71
N MET A 56 6.43 8.53 8.74
CA MET A 56 5.19 7.79 8.92
C MET A 56 5.33 6.68 9.97
N ALA A 57 6.44 5.93 9.96
CA ALA A 57 6.70 4.91 10.96
C ALA A 57 6.79 5.51 12.38
N GLU A 58 7.47 6.64 12.54
CA GLU A 58 7.58 7.37 13.81
C GLU A 58 6.21 7.90 14.28
N ALA A 59 5.43 8.52 13.38
CA ALA A 59 4.09 9.02 13.70
C ALA A 59 3.13 7.90 14.10
N MET A 60 3.18 6.74 13.43
CA MET A 60 2.37 5.58 13.80
C MET A 60 2.72 5.08 15.20
N GLN A 61 4.00 5.00 15.53
CA GLN A 61 4.45 4.60 16.87
C GLN A 61 3.95 5.56 17.95
N LEU A 62 4.06 6.87 17.71
CA LEU A 62 3.56 7.89 18.63
C LEU A 62 2.05 7.79 18.84
N LEU A 63 1.28 7.63 17.77
CA LEU A 63 -0.17 7.50 17.85
C LEU A 63 -0.59 6.22 18.58
N LYS A 64 0.14 5.12 18.40
CA LYS A 64 -0.08 3.89 19.17
C LYS A 64 0.12 4.14 20.67
N GLU A 65 1.18 4.83 21.06
CA GLU A 65 1.46 5.19 22.47
C GLU A 65 0.34 6.05 23.05
N VAL A 66 -0.08 7.11 22.34
CA VAL A 66 -1.20 7.97 22.76
C VAL A 66 -2.50 7.19 22.91
N ARG A 67 -2.78 6.26 21.98
CA ARG A 67 -3.97 5.39 22.07
C ARG A 67 -3.96 4.54 23.33
N LEU A 68 -2.83 3.92 23.63
CA LEU A 68 -2.67 3.11 24.84
C LEU A 68 -2.77 3.94 26.14
N GLU A 69 -2.20 5.15 26.16
CA GLU A 69 -2.31 6.08 27.27
C GLU A 69 -3.76 6.52 27.54
N LYS A 70 -4.54 6.72 26.47
CA LYS A 70 -5.99 7.00 26.56
C LYS A 70 -6.80 5.76 27.03
N GLY A 71 -6.18 4.59 27.14
CA GLY A 71 -6.83 3.34 27.51
C GLY A 71 -7.71 2.75 26.41
N VAL A 72 -7.54 3.19 25.16
CA VAL A 72 -8.29 2.68 24.02
C VAL A 72 -7.69 1.36 23.55
N PHE A 73 -8.53 0.33 23.49
CA PHE A 73 -8.13 -1.03 23.14
C PHE A 73 -7.64 -1.14 21.68
N ILE A 74 -6.61 -1.98 21.47
CA ILE A 74 -6.16 -2.38 20.13
C ILE A 74 -6.72 -3.77 19.84
N ASP A 75 -7.51 -3.88 18.79
CA ASP A 75 -8.11 -5.14 18.33
C ASP A 75 -7.09 -5.91 17.47
N VAL A 76 -6.32 -6.80 18.09
CA VAL A 76 -5.27 -7.59 17.43
C VAL A 76 -5.82 -8.51 16.32
N GLU A 77 -7.10 -8.88 16.38
CA GLU A 77 -7.72 -9.69 15.31
C GLU A 77 -7.85 -8.89 14.01
N ASN A 78 -8.22 -7.63 14.11
CA ASN A 78 -8.44 -6.74 12.96
C ASN A 78 -7.26 -5.79 12.70
N ASP A 79 -6.34 -5.64 13.65
CA ASP A 79 -5.08 -4.91 13.53
C ASP A 79 -3.90 -5.82 13.90
N PRO A 80 -3.57 -6.81 13.05
CA PRO A 80 -2.57 -7.83 13.36
C PRO A 80 -1.14 -7.27 13.54
N ASN A 81 -0.88 -6.07 13.02
CA ASN A 81 0.39 -5.36 13.21
C ASN A 81 0.37 -4.44 14.45
N GLU A 82 -0.74 -4.45 15.19
CA GLU A 82 -0.93 -3.62 16.37
C GLU A 82 -0.57 -2.14 16.15
N THR A 83 -0.99 -1.59 15.03
CA THR A 83 -0.67 -0.21 14.67
C THR A 83 -1.40 0.80 15.54
N GLY A 84 -2.55 0.40 16.11
CA GLY A 84 -3.42 1.29 16.85
C GLY A 84 -4.22 2.27 15.99
N LEU A 85 -4.20 2.12 14.68
CA LEU A 85 -4.88 2.99 13.71
C LEU A 85 -6.09 2.32 13.06
N VAL A 86 -6.37 1.08 13.41
CA VAL A 86 -7.60 0.37 13.04
C VAL A 86 -8.63 0.58 14.15
N GLY A 87 -9.78 1.10 13.77
CA GLY A 87 -10.90 1.32 14.70
C GLY A 87 -11.81 0.10 14.82
N SER A 88 -12.98 0.32 15.39
CA SER A 88 -14.00 -0.72 15.57
C SER A 88 -14.80 -0.95 14.30
N GLN A 89 -15.40 -2.15 14.18
CA GLN A 89 -16.37 -2.40 13.12
C GLN A 89 -17.56 -1.43 13.21
N PHE A 90 -18.08 -1.21 14.42
CA PHE A 90 -19.17 -0.25 14.68
C PHE A 90 -18.90 0.56 15.94
N SER A 91 -19.20 1.84 15.87
CA SER A 91 -19.18 2.78 16.99
C SER A 91 -20.25 3.86 16.80
N LEU A 92 -20.33 4.81 17.72
CA LEU A 92 -21.25 5.96 17.60
C LEU A 92 -20.89 6.92 16.45
N THR A 93 -19.64 6.90 15.98
CA THR A 93 -19.14 7.77 14.91
C THR A 93 -19.02 7.04 13.57
N THR A 94 -19.39 5.77 13.50
CA THR A 94 -19.39 5.01 12.25
C THR A 94 -20.48 5.50 11.32
N THR A 95 -20.10 5.93 10.11
CA THR A 95 -20.99 6.56 9.14
C THR A 95 -21.36 5.66 7.96
N ASP A 96 -20.56 4.63 7.66
CA ASP A 96 -20.76 3.76 6.50
C ASP A 96 -19.99 2.44 6.66
N GLU A 97 -20.25 1.50 5.75
CA GLU A 97 -19.44 0.29 5.60
C GLU A 97 -18.01 0.63 5.20
N GLY A 98 -17.05 -0.22 5.57
CA GLY A 98 -15.63 -0.07 5.27
C GLY A 98 -14.99 -1.38 4.89
N ASP A 99 -13.90 -1.30 4.16
CA ASP A 99 -13.05 -2.43 3.78
C ASP A 99 -11.79 -2.45 4.67
N LEU A 100 -11.65 -3.50 5.47
CA LEU A 100 -10.53 -3.64 6.40
C LEU A 100 -9.18 -3.77 5.66
N ASP A 101 -9.13 -4.53 4.57
CA ASP A 101 -7.88 -4.73 3.82
C ASP A 101 -7.37 -3.42 3.21
N ALA A 102 -8.29 -2.57 2.76
CA ALA A 102 -7.94 -1.22 2.30
C ALA A 102 -7.37 -0.36 3.44
N LYS A 103 -7.91 -0.46 4.68
CA LYS A 103 -7.35 0.24 5.83
C LYS A 103 -5.93 -0.25 6.12
N LEU A 104 -5.75 -1.57 6.26
CA LEU A 104 -4.47 -2.20 6.55
C LEU A 104 -3.40 -1.86 5.50
N THR A 105 -3.78 -1.80 4.22
CA THR A 105 -2.86 -1.41 3.13
C THR A 105 -2.29 -0.01 3.33
N THR A 106 -3.08 0.94 3.83
CA THR A 106 -2.62 2.31 4.06
C THR A 106 -1.78 2.50 5.31
N LEU A 107 -1.65 1.45 6.14
CA LEU A 107 -0.84 1.46 7.36
C LEU A 107 0.60 0.96 7.14
N ASP A 108 0.99 0.66 5.92
CA ASP A 108 2.40 0.46 5.57
C ASP A 108 3.10 1.83 5.50
N PRO A 109 4.22 2.05 6.22
CA PRO A 109 4.95 3.32 6.17
C PRO A 109 5.35 3.76 4.75
N ASN A 110 5.59 2.80 3.84
CA ASN A 110 5.85 3.10 2.43
C ASN A 110 4.66 3.73 1.71
N PHE A 111 3.47 3.74 2.30
CA PHE A 111 2.32 4.44 1.72
C PHE A 111 2.56 5.96 1.67
N ALA A 112 3.28 6.54 2.63
CA ALA A 112 3.71 7.94 2.57
C ALA A 112 4.69 8.18 1.39
N ALA A 113 5.60 7.26 1.13
CA ALA A 113 6.47 7.32 -0.05
C ALA A 113 5.68 7.25 -1.37
N ALA A 114 4.61 6.45 -1.41
CA ALA A 114 3.70 6.42 -2.56
C ALA A 114 2.95 7.75 -2.75
N MET A 115 2.55 8.41 -1.66
CA MET A 115 1.94 9.75 -1.72
C MET A 115 2.92 10.79 -2.24
N VAL A 116 4.19 10.77 -1.82
CA VAL A 116 5.25 11.63 -2.40
C VAL A 116 5.33 11.45 -3.92
N GLU A 117 5.29 10.20 -4.40
CA GLU A 117 5.30 9.93 -5.85
C GLU A 117 4.09 10.51 -6.55
N LEU A 118 2.89 10.35 -5.98
CA LEU A 118 1.66 10.88 -6.58
C LEU A 118 1.66 12.41 -6.63
N LEU A 119 2.10 13.09 -5.57
CA LEU A 119 2.22 14.55 -5.53
C LEU A 119 3.25 15.04 -6.55
N ASN A 120 4.40 14.37 -6.67
CA ASN A 120 5.42 14.68 -7.67
C ASN A 120 4.89 14.48 -9.10
N GLN A 121 4.17 13.38 -9.37
CA GLN A 121 3.53 13.15 -10.67
C GLN A 121 2.44 14.17 -11.01
N ALA A 122 1.79 14.73 -10.00
CA ALA A 122 0.85 15.83 -10.16
C ALA A 122 1.55 17.18 -10.46
N GLY A 123 2.88 17.22 -10.43
CA GLY A 123 3.70 18.40 -10.73
C GLY A 123 3.85 19.36 -9.57
N LEU A 124 3.54 18.93 -8.34
CA LEU A 124 3.68 19.78 -7.14
C LEU A 124 5.15 19.93 -6.73
N GLN A 125 5.49 21.12 -6.26
CA GLN A 125 6.84 21.49 -5.86
C GLN A 125 6.84 22.10 -4.46
N SER A 126 8.03 22.19 -3.83
CA SER A 126 8.21 22.88 -2.56
C SER A 126 7.64 24.30 -2.60
N GLY A 127 6.90 24.67 -1.58
CA GLY A 127 6.20 25.96 -1.44
C GLY A 127 4.79 25.99 -2.06
N ASP A 128 4.38 24.96 -2.80
CA ASP A 128 3.01 24.90 -3.34
C ASP A 128 1.96 24.74 -2.22
N THR A 129 0.76 25.21 -2.50
CA THR A 129 -0.40 25.04 -1.60
C THR A 129 -1.45 24.17 -2.26
N ILE A 130 -1.93 23.17 -1.54
CA ILE A 130 -3.00 22.26 -2.01
C ILE A 130 -4.18 22.20 -1.07
N ALA A 131 -5.37 21.98 -1.60
CA ALA A 131 -6.55 21.67 -0.81
C ALA A 131 -6.66 20.17 -0.60
N VAL A 132 -6.79 19.73 0.65
CA VAL A 132 -6.92 18.31 1.02
C VAL A 132 -8.21 18.10 1.79
N MET A 133 -9.01 17.12 1.38
CA MET A 133 -10.24 16.75 2.06
C MET A 133 -10.06 15.38 2.71
N LEU A 134 -10.20 15.32 4.03
CA LEU A 134 -9.98 14.12 4.83
C LEU A 134 -11.24 13.73 5.61
N THR A 135 -11.37 12.44 5.88
CA THR A 135 -12.40 11.90 6.78
C THR A 135 -11.74 10.89 7.73
N GLY A 136 -12.36 10.55 8.82
CA GLY A 136 -11.87 9.48 9.70
C GLY A 136 -11.82 8.09 9.08
N SER A 137 -12.33 7.93 7.85
CA SER A 137 -12.43 6.61 7.20
C SER A 137 -11.10 5.95 6.89
N MET A 138 -10.05 6.72 6.56
CA MET A 138 -8.76 6.21 6.10
C MET A 138 -7.60 6.87 6.86
N PRO A 139 -7.45 6.60 8.17
CA PRO A 139 -6.46 7.31 9.00
C PRO A 139 -5.03 7.14 8.50
N GLY A 140 -4.65 5.94 8.03
CA GLY A 140 -3.33 5.71 7.45
C GLY A 140 -3.08 6.53 6.19
N ALA A 141 -4.03 6.59 5.26
CA ALA A 141 -3.91 7.40 4.05
C ALA A 141 -3.86 8.90 4.35
N ASN A 142 -4.68 9.34 5.31
CA ASN A 142 -4.69 10.73 5.75
C ASN A 142 -3.31 11.15 6.30
N MET A 143 -2.76 10.34 7.20
CA MET A 143 -1.44 10.55 7.77
C MET A 143 -0.36 10.54 6.69
N ALA A 144 -0.38 9.56 5.79
CA ALA A 144 0.56 9.48 4.68
C ALA A 144 0.52 10.72 3.78
N MET A 145 -0.68 11.26 3.50
CA MET A 145 -0.84 12.50 2.72
C MET A 145 -0.22 13.70 3.43
N LEU A 146 -0.50 13.87 4.73
CA LEU A 146 0.04 15.00 5.50
C LEU A 146 1.57 14.93 5.63
N ILE A 147 2.09 13.72 5.86
CA ILE A 147 3.54 13.48 5.94
C ILE A 147 4.22 13.69 4.58
N ALA A 148 3.60 13.26 3.49
CA ALA A 148 4.14 13.52 2.16
C ALA A 148 4.20 15.02 1.85
N CYS A 149 3.18 15.79 2.25
CA CYS A 149 3.20 17.25 2.14
C CYS A 149 4.35 17.86 2.95
N ASP A 150 4.54 17.43 4.20
CA ASP A 150 5.65 17.90 5.05
C ASP A 150 7.02 17.51 4.45
N ALA A 151 7.19 16.29 4.01
CA ALA A 151 8.43 15.80 3.40
C ALA A 151 8.83 16.57 2.14
N MET A 152 7.82 17.04 1.36
CA MET A 152 7.98 17.80 0.11
C MET A 152 7.95 19.32 0.33
N ASP A 153 7.75 19.81 1.57
CA ASP A 153 7.56 21.24 1.87
C ASP A 153 6.36 21.83 1.12
N ILE A 154 5.25 21.11 1.06
CA ILE A 154 3.98 21.53 0.47
C ILE A 154 3.04 21.95 1.59
N HIS A 155 2.26 23.02 1.40
CA HIS A 155 1.32 23.56 2.37
C HIS A 155 -0.09 23.02 2.17
N PRO A 156 -0.56 22.00 2.95
CA PRO A 156 -1.92 21.50 2.84
C PRO A 156 -2.91 22.44 3.55
N VAL A 157 -3.96 22.87 2.85
CA VAL A 157 -5.16 23.46 3.44
C VAL A 157 -6.17 22.34 3.62
N VAL A 158 -6.39 21.93 4.87
CA VAL A 158 -7.15 20.71 5.20
C VAL A 158 -8.58 21.04 5.59
N ILE A 159 -9.54 20.37 4.96
CA ILE A 159 -10.92 20.27 5.40
C ILE A 159 -11.15 18.83 5.85
N THR A 160 -11.60 18.64 7.09
CA THR A 160 -11.76 17.31 7.64
C THR A 160 -13.10 17.11 8.34
N SER A 161 -13.53 15.86 8.49
CA SER A 161 -14.70 15.45 9.23
C SER A 161 -14.38 14.37 10.25
N ILE A 162 -15.16 14.32 11.33
CA ILE A 162 -15.05 13.30 12.39
C ILE A 162 -15.61 11.94 11.96
N GLY A 163 -16.56 11.92 11.02
CA GLY A 163 -17.20 10.68 10.56
C GLY A 163 -16.21 9.72 9.93
N ALA A 164 -16.34 8.45 10.25
CA ALA A 164 -15.48 7.39 9.75
C ALA A 164 -16.29 6.18 9.32
N SER A 165 -15.88 5.50 8.27
CA SER A 165 -16.41 4.18 7.93
C SER A 165 -15.90 3.12 8.91
N GLN A 166 -16.49 1.92 8.88
CA GLN A 166 -15.98 0.76 9.64
C GLN A 166 -14.46 0.67 9.58
N TRP A 167 -13.83 0.27 10.67
CA TRP A 167 -12.38 0.11 10.81
C TRP A 167 -11.54 1.41 10.63
N GLY A 168 -12.19 2.55 10.43
CA GLY A 168 -11.53 3.86 10.40
C GLY A 168 -11.25 4.40 11.80
N ALA A 169 -10.88 5.70 11.92
CA ALA A 169 -10.70 6.38 13.21
C ALA A 169 -12.07 6.72 13.82
N ASN A 170 -12.85 5.69 14.14
CA ASN A 170 -14.22 5.76 14.60
C ASN A 170 -14.38 5.46 16.09
N ASP A 171 -13.30 5.38 16.86
CA ASP A 171 -13.39 5.25 18.31
C ASP A 171 -13.81 6.60 18.93
N PRO A 172 -14.89 6.64 19.76
CA PRO A 172 -15.35 7.89 20.36
C PRO A 172 -14.32 8.54 21.31
N ASP A 173 -13.43 7.76 21.91
CA ASP A 173 -12.40 8.23 22.82
C ASP A 173 -11.09 8.61 22.10
N MET A 174 -10.97 8.26 20.80
CA MET A 174 -9.88 8.62 19.92
C MET A 174 -10.36 8.68 18.47
N THR A 175 -10.88 9.82 18.07
CA THR A 175 -11.34 10.10 16.72
C THR A 175 -10.22 10.59 15.82
N TRP A 176 -10.51 10.82 14.55
CA TRP A 176 -9.55 11.42 13.62
C TRP A 176 -9.15 12.87 13.99
N LEU A 177 -9.92 13.56 14.81
CA LEU A 177 -9.65 14.95 15.21
C LEU A 177 -8.81 15.07 16.49
N ASP A 178 -8.60 13.98 17.21
CA ASP A 178 -7.77 13.92 18.41
C ASP A 178 -6.29 13.90 18.11
#